data_30e8c273826bae82480c00e81c492b31
#
_entry.id   30e8c273826bae82480c00e81c492b31
#
_cell.length_a   1.000
_cell.length_b   1.000
_cell.length_c   1.000
_cell.angle_alpha   90.00
_cell.angle_beta   90.00
_cell.angle_gamma   90.00
#
_symmetry.space_group_name_H-M   'P 1'
#
loop_
_entity.id
_entity.type
_entity.pdbx_description
1 polymer ?
#
loop_
_entity_poly.entity_id
_entity_poly.type
_entity_poly.pdbx_seq_one_letter_code
_entity_poly.pdbx_strand_id
1 'polypeptide(L)'
;NTYKKSGVNINLADRFVDHIAKISKKNIKKKNKYLNKDNIGSFGSTFDISKIKIKDPLIVSSTDGVGTKIDLANKFNKFDEIGIDLVAMCVNDLIVQGAKPLFFLDYIAVGKIKFNKLKQILNGIIKGCSISDCSLIGGETAEMPGIYDNDKFDLAGFSVGIVSKKKLLHKKNVLDRDIVLAVPSSGVHSNGFSLVRSILENKKITKKIKDELLIPTKIYTKEILNLTKNNLLHSAAHITGGGLVNNLVRSVPEHLCLNLDLAKIKTQNIFKWIKSNNITDGEMLKTFNCGVGFCLIVKKENIHKIRKYFTKQYMPYEIGFISKNRNKLNVYNKIRW
;
A
#
# COMPACT_ATOMS: atom_id res chain seq x y z
N ASN A 1 42.22 11.81 6.54
CA ASN A 1 40.94 11.13 6.26
C ASN A 1 39.85 11.63 7.21
N THR A 2 38.71 12.02 6.69
CA THR A 2 37.55 12.41 7.49
C THR A 2 36.30 11.68 6.95
N TYR A 3 35.33 11.45 7.81
CA TYR A 3 34.06 10.80 7.45
C TYR A 3 33.37 11.52 6.28
N LYS A 4 33.45 12.86 6.27
CA LYS A 4 32.96 13.69 5.17
C LYS A 4 33.70 13.43 3.84
N LYS A 5 35.04 13.19 3.88
CA LYS A 5 35.81 12.82 2.68
C LYS A 5 35.50 11.40 2.19
N SER A 6 35.00 10.54 3.07
CA SER A 6 34.52 9.20 2.72
C SER A 6 33.07 9.17 2.22
N GLY A 7 32.44 10.34 2.02
CA GLY A 7 31.14 10.47 1.38
C GLY A 7 29.96 10.66 2.32
N VAL A 8 30.14 10.66 3.66
CA VAL A 8 29.05 10.78 4.65
C VAL A 8 29.03 12.17 5.28
N ASN A 9 27.91 12.88 5.20
CA ASN A 9 27.75 14.23 5.73
C ASN A 9 26.84 14.27 6.97
N ILE A 10 27.42 14.05 8.15
CA ILE A 10 26.70 14.03 9.43
C ILE A 10 25.88 15.31 9.64
N ASN A 11 26.46 16.51 9.43
CA ASN A 11 25.76 17.77 9.65
C ASN A 11 24.48 17.90 8.80
N LEU A 12 24.48 17.34 7.60
CA LEU A 12 23.30 17.36 6.72
C LEU A 12 22.25 16.32 7.18
N ALA A 13 22.71 15.17 7.68
CA ALA A 13 21.86 14.18 8.29
C ALA A 13 21.15 14.73 9.54
N ASP A 14 21.90 15.36 10.45
CA ASP A 14 21.35 15.98 11.66
C ASP A 14 20.30 17.05 11.34
N ARG A 15 20.58 17.92 10.36
CA ARG A 15 19.60 18.92 9.88
C ARG A 15 18.33 18.26 9.35
N PHE A 16 18.45 17.09 8.72
CA PHE A 16 17.29 16.37 8.22
C PHE A 16 16.48 15.74 9.36
N VAL A 17 17.14 15.15 10.36
CA VAL A 17 16.49 14.64 11.59
C VAL A 17 15.75 15.76 12.33
N ASP A 18 16.37 16.94 12.50
CA ASP A 18 15.71 18.11 13.07
C ASP A 18 14.46 18.55 12.28
N HIS A 19 14.53 18.45 10.96
CA HIS A 19 13.40 18.76 10.10
C HIS A 19 12.26 17.75 10.30
N ILE A 20 12.56 16.46 10.38
CA ILE A 20 11.60 15.39 10.71
C ILE A 20 10.93 15.68 12.06
N ALA A 21 11.73 15.94 13.09
CA ALA A 21 11.23 16.23 14.44
C ALA A 21 10.27 17.43 14.48
N LYS A 22 10.60 18.51 13.77
CA LYS A 22 9.72 19.71 13.67
C LYS A 22 8.39 19.42 12.99
N ILE A 23 8.39 18.67 11.89
CA ILE A 23 7.16 18.37 11.14
C ILE A 23 6.30 17.35 11.89
N SER A 24 6.90 16.31 12.45
CA SER A 24 6.18 15.32 13.27
C SER A 24 5.54 15.96 14.49
N LYS A 25 6.23 16.84 15.22
CA LYS A 25 5.66 17.58 16.35
C LYS A 25 4.42 18.39 15.95
N LYS A 26 4.39 18.99 14.75
CA LYS A 26 3.21 19.71 14.23
C LYS A 26 2.04 18.78 13.94
N ASN A 27 2.31 17.59 13.45
CA ASN A 27 1.29 16.60 13.08
C ASN A 27 0.77 15.81 14.30
N ILE A 28 1.63 15.50 15.26
CA ILE A 28 1.29 14.80 16.52
C ILE A 28 0.38 15.67 17.39
N LYS A 29 0.61 16.99 17.49
CA LYS A 29 -0.17 17.90 18.34
C LYS A 29 -1.68 17.90 18.05
N LYS A 30 -2.10 17.49 16.87
CA LYS A 30 -3.51 17.57 16.46
C LYS A 30 -4.34 16.31 16.70
N LYS A 31 -3.75 15.10 16.85
CA LYS A 31 -4.57 13.87 16.79
C LYS A 31 -4.16 12.70 17.69
N ASN A 32 -3.00 12.67 18.34
CA ASN A 32 -2.57 11.40 18.94
C ASN A 32 -2.14 11.51 20.40
N LYS A 33 -3.09 11.20 21.31
CA LYS A 33 -2.88 11.14 22.78
C LYS A 33 -2.04 9.93 23.24
N TYR A 34 -1.63 9.06 22.32
CA TYR A 34 -0.90 7.82 22.61
C TYR A 34 0.61 7.96 22.44
N LEU A 35 1.09 9.11 21.95
CA LEU A 35 2.50 9.33 21.67
C LEU A 35 3.18 10.18 22.73
N ASN A 36 4.38 9.78 23.10
CA ASN A 36 5.30 10.64 23.85
C ASN A 36 5.89 11.71 22.93
N LYS A 37 6.11 12.92 23.46
CA LYS A 37 6.51 14.08 22.65
C LYS A 37 7.94 14.00 22.11
N ASP A 38 8.77 13.10 22.67
CA ASP A 38 10.22 13.03 22.41
C ASP A 38 10.64 11.76 21.64
N ASN A 39 9.72 11.16 20.88
CA ASN A 39 9.99 9.92 20.16
C ASN A 39 11.04 10.07 19.05
N ILE A 40 11.03 11.18 18.30
CA ILE A 40 11.97 11.39 17.18
C ILE A 40 13.27 11.98 17.71
N GLY A 41 14.39 11.32 17.38
CA GLY A 41 15.74 11.66 17.87
C GLY A 41 16.16 10.87 19.13
N SER A 42 15.30 10.00 19.65
CA SER A 42 15.63 9.03 20.71
C SER A 42 16.11 7.70 20.10
N PHE A 43 16.74 6.84 20.90
CA PHE A 43 17.16 5.48 20.49
C PHE A 43 15.99 4.60 20.02
N GLY A 44 14.80 4.83 20.56
CA GLY A 44 13.58 4.13 20.18
C GLY A 44 12.35 4.96 20.47
N SER A 45 11.25 4.61 19.80
CA SER A 45 9.96 5.29 19.95
C SER A 45 9.03 4.50 20.85
N THR A 46 8.31 5.18 21.73
CA THR A 46 7.31 4.56 22.61
C THR A 46 5.90 4.91 22.15
N PHE A 47 5.02 3.92 22.25
CA PHE A 47 3.60 4.05 21.96
C PHE A 47 2.78 3.47 23.11
N ASP A 48 1.96 4.29 23.77
CA ASP A 48 1.18 3.88 24.94
C ASP A 48 -0.10 3.14 24.52
N ILE A 49 -0.07 1.81 24.59
CA ILE A 49 -1.22 0.95 24.27
C ILE A 49 -2.25 0.88 25.40
N SER A 50 -1.93 1.28 26.62
CA SER A 50 -2.83 1.21 27.79
C SER A 50 -4.10 2.04 27.60
N LYS A 51 -4.01 3.10 26.82
CA LYS A 51 -5.13 3.99 26.49
C LYS A 51 -6.05 3.47 25.38
N ILE A 52 -5.71 2.32 24.76
CA ILE A 52 -6.50 1.73 23.69
C ILE A 52 -7.53 0.77 24.32
N LYS A 53 -8.79 1.16 24.27
CA LYS A 53 -9.89 0.35 24.81
C LYS A 53 -10.35 -0.69 23.76
N ILE A 54 -9.59 -1.76 23.58
CA ILE A 54 -9.93 -2.90 22.72
C ILE A 54 -9.91 -4.18 23.57
N LYS A 55 -10.99 -4.92 23.54
CA LYS A 55 -11.08 -6.24 24.22
C LYS A 55 -10.34 -7.28 23.39
N ASP A 56 -9.52 -8.12 24.03
CA ASP A 56 -8.72 -9.19 23.42
C ASP A 56 -7.92 -8.68 22.22
N PRO A 57 -6.99 -7.72 22.40
CA PRO A 57 -6.25 -7.08 21.34
C PRO A 57 -5.22 -8.01 20.71
N LEU A 58 -5.13 -7.99 19.39
CA LEU A 58 -4.05 -8.59 18.61
C LEU A 58 -3.24 -7.47 17.96
N ILE A 59 -1.92 -7.56 18.05
CA ILE A 59 -1.01 -6.70 17.28
C ILE A 59 -0.81 -7.34 15.91
N VAL A 60 -0.90 -6.50 14.88
CA VAL A 60 -0.64 -6.87 13.48
C VAL A 60 0.47 -5.97 12.99
N SER A 61 1.49 -6.53 12.34
CA SER A 61 2.60 -5.79 11.75
C SER A 61 2.75 -6.15 10.28
N SER A 62 3.21 -5.19 9.51
CA SER A 62 3.56 -5.35 8.10
C SER A 62 4.79 -4.53 7.79
N THR A 63 5.63 -5.05 6.89
CA THR A 63 6.77 -4.34 6.31
C THR A 63 6.73 -4.51 4.80
N ASP A 64 7.02 -3.43 4.09
CA ASP A 64 7.07 -3.43 2.63
C ASP A 64 7.96 -2.28 2.13
N GLY A 65 8.32 -2.34 0.85
CA GLY A 65 9.00 -1.27 0.11
C GLY A 65 8.10 -0.69 -0.97
N VAL A 66 8.62 0.28 -1.70
CA VAL A 66 7.96 0.84 -2.89
C VAL A 66 8.31 0.03 -4.14
N GLY A 67 9.46 -0.63 -4.13
CA GLY A 67 9.99 -1.34 -5.27
C GLY A 67 10.46 -0.41 -6.39
N THR A 68 10.55 -0.94 -7.62
CA THR A 68 11.20 -0.26 -8.75
C THR A 68 10.46 0.99 -9.27
N LYS A 69 9.28 1.34 -8.73
CA LYS A 69 8.63 2.64 -9.00
C LYS A 69 9.51 3.82 -8.60
N ILE A 70 10.38 3.66 -7.59
CA ILE A 70 11.34 4.69 -7.18
C ILE A 70 12.28 5.14 -8.32
N ASP A 71 12.62 4.25 -9.25
CA ASP A 71 13.43 4.62 -10.42
C ASP A 71 12.71 5.56 -11.37
N LEU A 72 11.39 5.40 -11.53
CA LEU A 72 10.58 6.33 -12.29
C LEU A 72 10.47 7.69 -11.58
N ALA A 73 10.33 7.68 -10.26
CA ALA A 73 10.36 8.91 -9.47
C ALA A 73 11.69 9.67 -9.68
N ASN A 74 12.82 8.96 -9.69
CA ASN A 74 14.13 9.52 -10.05
C ASN A 74 14.19 10.05 -11.49
N LYS A 75 13.81 9.22 -12.47
CA LYS A 75 13.84 9.57 -13.90
C LYS A 75 13.01 10.82 -14.21
N PHE A 76 11.89 10.99 -13.49
CA PHE A 76 10.97 12.10 -13.72
C PHE A 76 11.10 13.24 -12.68
N ASN A 77 12.04 13.11 -11.75
CA ASN A 77 12.29 14.08 -10.66
C ASN A 77 11.01 14.45 -9.89
N LYS A 78 10.20 13.42 -9.51
CA LYS A 78 8.93 13.58 -8.82
C LYS A 78 8.88 12.65 -7.60
N PHE A 79 9.04 13.21 -6.39
CA PHE A 79 9.26 12.45 -5.15
C PHE A 79 8.15 12.64 -4.10
N ASP A 80 7.29 13.63 -4.27
CA ASP A 80 6.28 14.04 -3.29
C ASP A 80 5.16 13.00 -3.05
N GLU A 81 4.97 12.08 -3.98
CA GLU A 81 3.93 11.03 -3.90
C GLU A 81 4.49 9.65 -3.56
N ILE A 82 5.81 9.42 -3.76
CA ILE A 82 6.42 8.11 -3.54
C ILE A 82 6.36 7.66 -2.05
N GLY A 83 6.38 8.62 -1.13
CA GLY A 83 6.19 8.34 0.30
C GLY A 83 4.78 7.87 0.64
N ILE A 84 3.77 8.29 -0.14
CA ILE A 84 2.38 7.78 -0.01
C ILE A 84 2.34 6.31 -0.43
N ASP A 85 3.03 5.95 -1.52
CA ASP A 85 3.16 4.55 -1.96
C ASP A 85 3.72 3.69 -0.83
N LEU A 86 4.82 4.12 -0.17
CA LEU A 86 5.43 3.39 0.93
C LEU A 86 4.45 3.09 2.06
N VAL A 87 3.75 4.13 2.53
CA VAL A 87 2.77 3.97 3.60
C VAL A 87 1.61 3.09 3.16
N ALA A 88 1.11 3.27 1.92
CA ALA A 88 -0.01 2.50 1.38
C ALA A 88 0.29 1.01 1.32
N MET A 89 1.49 0.61 0.86
CA MET A 89 1.89 -0.79 0.78
C MET A 89 1.84 -1.46 2.15
N CYS A 90 2.35 -0.80 3.18
CA CYS A 90 2.36 -1.35 4.54
C CYS A 90 0.96 -1.33 5.20
N VAL A 91 0.25 -0.19 5.16
CA VAL A 91 -1.02 -0.07 5.92
C VAL A 91 -2.17 -0.82 5.28
N ASN A 92 -2.19 -0.97 3.95
CA ASN A 92 -3.20 -1.79 3.29
C ASN A 92 -3.11 -3.26 3.71
N ASP A 93 -1.92 -3.78 3.99
CA ASP A 93 -1.73 -5.14 4.49
C ASP A 93 -2.19 -5.31 5.96
N LEU A 94 -2.13 -4.25 6.77
CA LEU A 94 -2.74 -4.28 8.11
C LEU A 94 -4.27 -4.37 8.02
N ILE A 95 -4.87 -3.55 7.17
CA ILE A 95 -6.33 -3.48 7.08
C ILE A 95 -6.96 -4.69 6.39
N VAL A 96 -6.20 -5.47 5.60
CA VAL A 96 -6.63 -6.78 5.11
C VAL A 96 -7.05 -7.69 6.25
N GLN A 97 -6.40 -7.56 7.41
CA GLN A 97 -6.73 -8.29 8.63
C GLN A 97 -7.71 -7.52 9.55
N GLY A 98 -8.21 -6.37 9.11
CA GLY A 98 -9.10 -5.51 9.90
C GLY A 98 -8.40 -4.71 10.99
N ALA A 99 -7.06 -4.68 11.00
CA ALA A 99 -6.28 -3.98 12.00
C ALA A 99 -6.23 -2.48 11.72
N LYS A 100 -6.51 -1.67 12.76
CA LYS A 100 -6.33 -0.23 12.71
C LYS A 100 -4.84 0.10 12.79
N PRO A 101 -4.25 0.79 11.81
CA PRO A 101 -2.89 1.28 11.91
C PRO A 101 -2.71 2.20 13.13
N LEU A 102 -1.65 2.01 13.89
CA LEU A 102 -1.31 2.79 15.06
C LEU A 102 -0.15 3.72 14.76
N PHE A 103 0.96 3.14 14.28
CA PHE A 103 2.16 3.88 13.97
C PHE A 103 2.93 3.28 12.79
N PHE A 104 3.80 4.11 12.25
CA PHE A 104 4.65 3.84 11.11
C PHE A 104 6.10 4.20 11.44
N LEU A 105 7.03 3.42 10.91
CA LEU A 105 8.47 3.67 10.91
C LEU A 105 8.95 3.56 9.46
N ASP A 106 9.87 4.43 9.05
CA ASP A 106 10.50 4.39 7.73
C ASP A 106 11.99 4.08 7.82
N TYR A 107 12.52 3.50 6.76
CA TYR A 107 13.95 3.37 6.49
C TYR A 107 14.22 3.95 5.11
N ILE A 108 15.07 4.96 5.04
CA ILE A 108 15.46 5.64 3.81
C ILE A 108 16.96 5.43 3.61
N ALA A 109 17.34 4.60 2.63
CA ALA A 109 18.73 4.41 2.24
C ALA A 109 19.04 5.24 0.99
N VAL A 110 20.14 5.99 1.00
CA VAL A 110 20.53 6.86 -0.12
C VAL A 110 22.02 6.74 -0.40
N GLY A 111 22.43 6.88 -1.66
CA GLY A 111 23.86 7.01 -2.01
C GLY A 111 24.44 8.35 -1.55
N LYS A 112 23.64 9.43 -1.63
CA LYS A 112 24.00 10.76 -1.16
C LYS A 112 22.78 11.51 -0.65
N ILE A 113 22.90 12.16 0.49
CA ILE A 113 21.85 13.01 1.07
C ILE A 113 21.61 14.23 0.18
N LYS A 114 20.42 14.30 -0.43
CA LYS A 114 19.89 15.45 -1.16
C LYS A 114 18.67 15.98 -0.41
N PHE A 115 18.87 17.01 0.41
CA PHE A 115 17.87 17.50 1.37
C PHE A 115 16.48 17.74 0.76
N ASN A 116 16.41 18.42 -0.39
CA ASN A 116 15.11 18.71 -1.03
C ASN A 116 14.39 17.47 -1.53
N LYS A 117 15.13 16.46 -2.01
CA LYS A 117 14.56 15.16 -2.41
C LYS A 117 14.00 14.42 -1.20
N LEU A 118 14.78 14.28 -0.14
CA LEU A 118 14.36 13.63 1.09
C LEU A 118 13.15 14.32 1.74
N LYS A 119 13.14 15.65 1.73
CA LYS A 119 12.00 16.45 2.21
C LYS A 119 10.71 16.14 1.45
N GLN A 120 10.75 15.98 0.12
CA GLN A 120 9.58 15.60 -0.67
C GLN A 120 9.10 14.18 -0.31
N ILE A 121 10.02 13.21 -0.23
CA ILE A 121 9.72 11.82 0.16
C ILE A 121 9.05 11.81 1.55
N LEU A 122 9.64 12.48 2.52
CA LEU A 122 9.11 12.57 3.88
C LEU A 122 7.71 13.21 3.93
N ASN A 123 7.48 14.27 3.16
CA ASN A 123 6.15 14.88 3.06
C ASN A 123 5.11 13.88 2.53
N GLY A 124 5.49 13.03 1.56
CA GLY A 124 4.67 11.93 1.08
C GLY A 124 4.36 10.91 2.16
N ILE A 125 5.35 10.49 2.96
CA ILE A 125 5.18 9.56 4.09
C ILE A 125 4.21 10.16 5.12
N ILE A 126 4.42 11.41 5.53
CA ILE A 126 3.54 12.11 6.49
C ILE A 126 2.10 12.21 5.95
N LYS A 127 1.93 12.50 4.67
CA LYS A 127 0.62 12.54 4.01
C LYS A 127 -0.05 11.17 4.02
N GLY A 128 0.69 10.11 3.69
CA GLY A 128 0.21 8.73 3.75
C GLY A 128 -0.21 8.33 5.17
N CYS A 129 0.60 8.64 6.17
CA CYS A 129 0.27 8.44 7.58
C CYS A 129 -0.99 9.21 8.01
N SER A 130 -1.15 10.44 7.55
CA SER A 130 -2.35 11.24 7.83
C SER A 130 -3.61 10.64 7.19
N ILE A 131 -3.53 10.13 5.96
CA ILE A 131 -4.65 9.46 5.26
C ILE A 131 -5.06 8.18 5.99
N SER A 132 -4.09 7.41 6.48
CA SER A 132 -4.31 6.14 7.17
C SER A 132 -4.63 6.27 8.67
N ASP A 133 -4.68 7.49 9.21
CA ASP A 133 -4.88 7.79 10.64
C ASP A 133 -3.86 7.05 11.53
N CYS A 134 -2.61 6.97 11.06
CA CYS A 134 -1.48 6.47 11.85
C CYS A 134 -0.42 7.56 12.06
N SER A 135 0.54 7.32 12.94
CA SER A 135 1.56 8.29 13.30
C SER A 135 2.94 7.83 12.84
N LEU A 136 3.66 8.69 12.11
CA LEU A 136 5.10 8.49 11.93
C LEU A 136 5.79 8.78 13.27
N ILE A 137 6.37 7.75 13.90
CA ILE A 137 6.93 7.87 15.25
C ILE A 137 8.45 7.78 15.29
N GLY A 138 9.07 7.34 14.21
CA GLY A 138 10.52 7.20 14.07
C GLY A 138 10.87 6.67 12.71
N GLY A 139 12.13 6.41 12.51
CA GLY A 139 12.69 5.88 11.28
C GLY A 139 14.20 6.03 11.26
N GLU A 140 14.82 5.68 10.14
CA GLU A 140 16.25 5.77 9.92
C GLU A 140 16.53 6.36 8.55
N THR A 141 17.55 7.20 8.44
CA THR A 141 18.07 7.68 7.14
C THR A 141 19.55 7.37 7.06
N ALA A 142 19.91 6.43 6.19
CA ALA A 142 21.27 5.96 6.00
C ALA A 142 21.89 6.51 4.71
N GLU A 143 23.00 7.25 4.82
CA GLU A 143 23.84 7.61 3.69
C GLU A 143 24.87 6.50 3.47
N MET A 144 24.78 5.79 2.32
CA MET A 144 25.52 4.56 2.04
C MET A 144 26.31 4.69 0.72
N PRO A 145 27.36 5.51 0.69
CA PRO A 145 28.21 5.67 -0.49
C PRO A 145 28.89 4.34 -0.82
N GLY A 146 28.90 3.97 -2.10
CA GLY A 146 29.48 2.69 -2.56
C GLY A 146 28.49 1.51 -2.57
N ILE A 147 27.39 1.57 -1.80
CA ILE A 147 26.27 0.64 -1.90
C ILE A 147 25.22 1.16 -2.88
N TYR A 148 24.90 2.44 -2.79
CA TYR A 148 24.01 3.14 -3.72
C TYR A 148 24.79 4.20 -4.49
N ASP A 149 24.51 4.35 -5.79
CA ASP A 149 24.95 5.49 -6.57
C ASP A 149 24.37 6.80 -6.01
N ASN A 150 25.02 7.92 -6.26
CA ASN A 150 24.68 9.23 -5.68
C ASN A 150 23.20 9.63 -5.82
N ASP A 151 22.53 9.19 -6.89
CA ASP A 151 21.12 9.50 -7.16
C ASP A 151 20.16 8.40 -6.78
N LYS A 152 20.68 7.22 -6.46
CA LYS A 152 19.88 6.05 -6.08
C LYS A 152 19.46 6.14 -4.61
N PHE A 153 18.31 5.57 -4.34
CA PHE A 153 17.78 5.43 -2.99
C PHE A 153 16.85 4.23 -2.91
N ASP A 154 16.60 3.77 -1.70
CA ASP A 154 15.58 2.77 -1.41
C ASP A 154 14.73 3.21 -0.21
N LEU A 155 13.50 2.70 -0.15
CA LEU A 155 12.52 3.00 0.87
C LEU A 155 11.93 1.71 1.41
N ALA A 156 12.00 1.51 2.71
CA ALA A 156 11.26 0.48 3.41
C ALA A 156 10.41 1.08 4.53
N GLY A 157 9.25 0.49 4.77
CA GLY A 157 8.31 0.92 5.79
C GLY A 157 7.92 -0.22 6.73
N PHE A 158 7.65 0.13 7.97
CA PHE A 158 7.10 -0.76 8.98
C PHE A 158 5.84 -0.12 9.54
N SER A 159 4.76 -0.85 9.52
CA SER A 159 3.52 -0.42 10.14
C SER A 159 3.07 -1.41 11.21
N VAL A 160 2.54 -0.88 12.30
CA VAL A 160 1.97 -1.67 13.39
C VAL A 160 0.54 -1.21 13.59
N GLY A 161 -0.36 -2.18 13.69
CA GLY A 161 -1.78 -1.96 13.91
C GLY A 161 -2.33 -2.85 15.01
N ILE A 162 -3.59 -2.64 15.35
CA ILE A 162 -4.29 -3.38 16.39
C ILE A 162 -5.69 -3.75 15.94
N VAL A 163 -6.12 -4.95 16.29
CA VAL A 163 -7.49 -5.45 16.05
C VAL A 163 -7.96 -6.28 17.23
N SER A 164 -9.25 -6.25 17.56
CA SER A 164 -9.83 -7.20 18.50
C SER A 164 -9.88 -8.58 17.84
N LYS A 165 -9.57 -9.65 18.60
CA LYS A 165 -9.64 -11.04 18.13
C LYS A 165 -10.99 -11.38 17.45
N LYS A 166 -12.09 -10.80 17.94
CA LYS A 166 -13.43 -10.98 17.36
C LYS A 166 -13.66 -10.25 16.03
N LYS A 167 -12.83 -9.24 15.71
CA LYS A 167 -12.95 -8.44 14.49
C LYS A 167 -11.86 -8.76 13.45
N LEU A 168 -10.99 -9.73 13.76
CA LEU A 168 -9.95 -10.17 12.85
C LEU A 168 -10.59 -10.71 11.56
N LEU A 169 -10.28 -10.08 10.43
CA LEU A 169 -10.63 -10.60 9.12
C LEU A 169 -9.71 -11.77 8.80
N HIS A 170 -10.30 -12.89 8.46
CA HIS A 170 -9.53 -14.11 8.20
C HIS A 170 -10.27 -14.99 7.19
N LYS A 171 -9.53 -15.71 6.33
CA LYS A 171 -10.12 -16.62 5.34
C LYS A 171 -11.10 -17.65 5.94
N LYS A 172 -10.93 -18.04 7.20
CA LYS A 172 -11.86 -18.96 7.91
C LYS A 172 -13.30 -18.43 8.04
N ASN A 173 -13.50 -17.12 7.92
CA ASN A 173 -14.82 -16.48 8.02
C ASN A 173 -15.58 -16.51 6.69
N VAL A 174 -14.94 -16.91 5.60
CA VAL A 174 -15.53 -16.99 4.27
C VAL A 174 -16.49 -18.16 4.20
N LEU A 175 -17.67 -17.91 3.65
CA LEU A 175 -18.75 -18.87 3.55
C LEU A 175 -19.09 -19.20 2.08
N ASP A 176 -19.73 -20.34 1.89
CA ASP A 176 -20.38 -20.67 0.62
C ASP A 176 -21.38 -19.57 0.24
N ARG A 177 -21.45 -19.22 -1.05
CA ARG A 177 -22.31 -18.16 -1.63
C ARG A 177 -21.89 -16.72 -1.26
N ASP A 178 -20.74 -16.51 -0.61
CA ASP A 178 -20.19 -15.17 -0.48
C ASP A 178 -19.87 -14.57 -1.85
N ILE A 179 -20.04 -13.26 -1.97
CA ILE A 179 -19.74 -12.50 -3.18
C ILE A 179 -18.36 -11.88 -3.08
N VAL A 180 -17.65 -11.87 -4.20
CA VAL A 180 -16.36 -11.21 -4.34
C VAL A 180 -16.56 -9.85 -5.01
N LEU A 181 -16.25 -8.78 -4.29
CA LEU A 181 -16.30 -7.42 -4.79
C LEU A 181 -14.89 -6.92 -5.07
N ALA A 182 -14.69 -6.31 -6.24
CA ALA A 182 -13.49 -5.54 -6.56
C ALA A 182 -13.69 -4.08 -6.15
N VAL A 183 -12.67 -3.49 -5.52
CA VAL A 183 -12.57 -2.06 -5.28
C VAL A 183 -11.54 -1.48 -6.25
N PRO A 184 -11.88 -0.45 -7.05
CA PRO A 184 -10.96 0.12 -8.03
C PRO A 184 -9.63 0.55 -7.43
N SER A 185 -8.55 0.38 -8.21
CA SER A 185 -7.25 0.98 -7.91
C SER A 185 -7.20 2.45 -8.33
N SER A 186 -6.23 3.21 -7.83
CA SER A 186 -5.93 4.57 -8.32
C SER A 186 -5.16 4.56 -9.65
N GLY A 187 -4.58 3.42 -10.01
CA GLY A 187 -3.70 3.21 -11.15
C GLY A 187 -2.88 1.95 -10.95
N VAL A 188 -1.64 1.97 -11.41
CA VAL A 188 -0.71 0.81 -11.36
C VAL A 188 -0.35 0.43 -9.92
N HIS A 189 -0.47 1.36 -8.98
CA HIS A 189 0.03 1.25 -7.61
C HIS A 189 1.55 1.18 -7.57
N SER A 190 2.14 0.19 -6.86
CA SER A 190 3.59 0.07 -6.71
C SER A 190 4.17 -1.22 -7.30
N ASN A 191 3.38 -2.00 -8.04
CA ASN A 191 3.80 -3.30 -8.57
C ASN A 191 3.94 -3.29 -10.09
N GLY A 192 4.82 -4.15 -10.61
CA GLY A 192 5.04 -4.32 -12.05
C GLY A 192 5.95 -3.27 -12.69
N PHE A 193 6.60 -2.42 -11.91
CA PHE A 193 7.41 -1.32 -12.44
C PHE A 193 8.72 -1.76 -13.11
N SER A 194 9.25 -2.95 -12.84
CA SER A 194 10.37 -3.50 -13.62
C SER A 194 9.96 -3.69 -15.08
N LEU A 195 8.76 -4.21 -15.34
CA LEU A 195 8.22 -4.37 -16.69
C LEU A 195 7.89 -3.00 -17.33
N VAL A 196 7.30 -2.07 -16.56
CA VAL A 196 7.06 -0.70 -17.05
C VAL A 196 8.36 -0.02 -17.44
N ARG A 197 9.44 -0.17 -16.67
CA ARG A 197 10.77 0.39 -16.99
C ARG A 197 11.29 -0.15 -18.32
N SER A 198 11.25 -1.47 -18.53
CA SER A 198 11.66 -2.10 -19.77
C SER A 198 10.88 -1.53 -20.99
N ILE A 199 9.57 -1.31 -20.86
CA ILE A 199 8.77 -0.63 -21.89
C ILE A 199 9.32 0.79 -22.16
N LEU A 200 9.72 1.52 -21.12
CA LEU A 200 10.16 2.92 -21.19
C LEU A 200 11.61 3.10 -21.67
N GLU A 201 12.42 2.04 -21.75
CA GLU A 201 13.78 2.11 -22.28
C GLU A 201 13.80 2.55 -23.74
N ASN A 202 12.80 2.11 -24.53
CA ASN A 202 12.74 2.30 -25.96
C ASN A 202 11.57 3.19 -26.42
N LYS A 203 10.88 3.87 -25.48
CA LYS A 203 9.69 4.66 -25.81
C LYS A 203 9.70 6.04 -25.17
N LYS A 204 9.43 7.05 -25.98
CA LYS A 204 9.00 8.36 -25.48
C LYS A 204 7.52 8.27 -25.09
N ILE A 205 7.20 8.78 -23.90
CA ILE A 205 5.82 8.79 -23.38
C ILE A 205 5.30 10.22 -23.27
N THR A 206 3.99 10.35 -23.38
CA THR A 206 3.29 11.62 -23.16
C THR A 206 3.31 12.01 -21.67
N LYS A 207 3.13 13.30 -21.39
CA LYS A 207 2.97 13.80 -20.02
C LYS A 207 1.85 13.05 -19.29
N LYS A 208 0.73 12.77 -19.96
CA LYS A 208 -0.41 12.03 -19.41
C LYS A 208 -0.02 10.64 -18.91
N ILE A 209 0.69 9.85 -19.73
CA ILE A 209 1.17 8.51 -19.32
C ILE A 209 2.14 8.61 -18.13
N LYS A 210 3.08 9.59 -18.17
CA LYS A 210 3.99 9.83 -17.06
C LYS A 210 3.23 10.10 -15.75
N ASP A 211 2.24 10.99 -15.79
CA ASP A 211 1.46 11.35 -14.61
C ASP A 211 0.63 10.16 -14.10
N GLU A 212 -0.01 9.39 -15.00
CA GLU A 212 -0.77 8.19 -14.64
C GLU A 212 0.10 7.08 -14.01
N LEU A 213 1.34 6.88 -14.48
CA LEU A 213 2.29 5.91 -13.90
C LEU A 213 2.73 6.30 -12.48
N LEU A 214 2.78 7.58 -12.16
CA LEU A 214 3.22 8.08 -10.87
C LEU A 214 2.09 8.26 -9.86
N ILE A 215 0.82 8.09 -10.24
CA ILE A 215 -0.29 8.15 -9.27
C ILE A 215 0.01 7.23 -8.09
N PRO A 216 -0.07 7.74 -6.85
CA PRO A 216 0.25 6.94 -5.68
C PRO A 216 -0.78 5.83 -5.44
N THR A 217 -0.33 4.77 -4.82
CA THR A 217 -1.15 3.66 -4.34
C THR A 217 -2.26 4.19 -3.42
N LYS A 218 -3.52 3.80 -3.72
CA LYS A 218 -4.64 4.19 -2.86
C LYS A 218 -4.54 3.53 -1.49
N ILE A 219 -4.73 4.34 -0.45
CA ILE A 219 -4.91 3.89 0.93
C ILE A 219 -6.40 3.67 1.17
N TYR A 220 -6.79 2.45 1.56
CA TYR A 220 -8.19 2.03 1.77
C TYR A 220 -8.61 2.00 3.25
N THR A 221 -7.79 2.53 4.14
CA THR A 221 -7.93 2.39 5.60
C THR A 221 -9.29 2.83 6.10
N LYS A 222 -9.78 4.00 5.68
CA LYS A 222 -11.04 4.56 6.17
C LYS A 222 -12.22 3.66 5.82
N GLU A 223 -12.31 3.23 4.59
CA GLU A 223 -13.40 2.41 4.07
C GLU A 223 -13.39 1.03 4.75
N ILE A 224 -12.25 0.33 4.72
CA ILE A 224 -12.13 -1.04 5.22
C ILE A 224 -12.35 -1.12 6.73
N LEU A 225 -11.78 -0.20 7.52
CA LEU A 225 -12.00 -0.19 8.97
C LEU A 225 -13.45 0.07 9.34
N ASN A 226 -14.17 0.92 8.61
CA ASN A 226 -15.60 1.13 8.83
C ASN A 226 -16.40 -0.14 8.51
N LEU A 227 -16.08 -0.85 7.43
CA LEU A 227 -16.72 -2.12 7.10
C LEU A 227 -16.45 -3.18 8.16
N THR A 228 -15.21 -3.30 8.63
CA THR A 228 -14.79 -4.23 9.70
C THR A 228 -15.53 -3.93 11.01
N LYS A 229 -15.59 -2.66 11.40
CA LYS A 229 -16.32 -2.21 12.59
C LYS A 229 -17.78 -2.66 12.57
N ASN A 230 -18.42 -2.62 11.42
CA ASN A 230 -19.83 -2.96 11.22
C ASN A 230 -20.07 -4.44 10.83
N ASN A 231 -19.06 -5.32 10.90
CA ASN A 231 -19.13 -6.75 10.55
C ASN A 231 -19.66 -7.01 9.13
N LEU A 232 -19.28 -6.19 8.18
CA LEU A 232 -19.74 -6.29 6.79
C LEU A 232 -18.81 -7.12 5.91
N LEU A 233 -17.64 -7.52 6.41
CA LEU A 233 -16.62 -8.30 5.71
C LEU A 233 -16.39 -9.65 6.36
N HIS A 234 -16.20 -10.69 5.56
CA HIS A 234 -15.68 -11.98 6.00
C HIS A 234 -14.17 -12.07 5.81
N SER A 235 -13.68 -11.65 4.66
CA SER A 235 -12.25 -11.61 4.32
C SER A 235 -11.98 -10.49 3.32
N ALA A 236 -10.71 -10.18 3.10
CA ALA A 236 -10.27 -9.18 2.15
C ALA A 236 -8.92 -9.55 1.53
N ALA A 237 -8.57 -8.92 0.40
CA ALA A 237 -7.26 -9.06 -0.23
C ALA A 237 -6.76 -7.70 -0.75
N HIS A 238 -5.52 -7.36 -0.44
CA HIS A 238 -4.79 -6.27 -1.10
C HIS A 238 -4.14 -6.82 -2.36
N ILE A 239 -4.38 -6.18 -3.50
CA ILE A 239 -3.89 -6.67 -4.80
C ILE A 239 -2.54 -6.03 -5.11
N THR A 240 -1.49 -6.80 -4.92
CA THR A 240 -0.09 -6.41 -5.05
C THR A 240 0.67 -7.32 -6.03
N GLY A 241 1.96 -7.53 -5.84
CA GLY A 241 2.76 -8.47 -6.63
C GLY A 241 2.12 -9.86 -6.68
N GLY A 242 2.17 -10.50 -7.84
CA GLY A 242 1.44 -11.73 -8.13
C GLY A 242 0.04 -11.51 -8.73
N GLY A 243 -0.42 -10.24 -8.80
CA GLY A 243 -1.65 -9.84 -9.47
C GLY A 243 -2.94 -10.25 -8.77
N LEU A 244 -4.07 -10.06 -9.48
CA LEU A 244 -5.39 -10.23 -8.89
C LEU A 244 -5.67 -11.65 -8.40
N VAL A 245 -5.43 -12.64 -9.24
CA VAL A 245 -5.82 -14.04 -8.98
C VAL A 245 -5.07 -14.61 -7.77
N ASN A 246 -3.75 -14.50 -7.77
CA ASN A 246 -2.91 -15.09 -6.73
C ASN A 246 -3.15 -14.47 -5.35
N ASN A 247 -3.35 -13.14 -5.28
CA ASN A 247 -3.64 -12.47 -4.01
C ASN A 247 -5.04 -12.83 -3.50
N LEU A 248 -6.03 -12.90 -4.38
CA LEU A 248 -7.41 -13.20 -3.97
C LEU A 248 -7.57 -14.64 -3.47
N VAL A 249 -6.94 -15.63 -4.11
CA VAL A 249 -6.97 -17.05 -3.68
C VAL A 249 -6.48 -17.21 -2.24
N ARG A 250 -5.50 -16.42 -1.79
CA ARG A 250 -5.00 -16.45 -0.39
C ARG A 250 -6.06 -16.12 0.65
N SER A 251 -7.10 -15.38 0.25
CA SER A 251 -8.19 -14.93 1.13
C SER A 251 -9.36 -15.91 1.21
N VAL A 252 -9.27 -17.07 0.51
CA VAL A 252 -10.31 -18.11 0.47
C VAL A 252 -9.79 -19.36 1.17
N PRO A 253 -10.59 -20.05 2.02
CA PRO A 253 -10.16 -21.29 2.69
C PRO A 253 -10.07 -22.47 1.70
N GLU A 254 -9.27 -23.50 2.04
CA GLU A 254 -8.94 -24.61 1.13
C GLU A 254 -10.14 -25.43 0.67
N HIS A 255 -11.18 -25.53 1.50
CA HIS A 255 -12.39 -26.30 1.22
C HIS A 255 -13.45 -25.55 0.41
N LEU A 256 -13.15 -24.31 -0.02
CA LEU A 256 -14.04 -23.49 -0.85
C LEU A 256 -13.32 -23.08 -2.15
N CYS A 257 -14.14 -22.85 -3.16
CA CYS A 257 -13.72 -22.46 -4.50
C CYS A 257 -13.99 -20.97 -4.75
N LEU A 258 -12.97 -20.26 -5.25
CA LEU A 258 -13.11 -18.94 -5.83
C LEU A 258 -13.56 -19.06 -7.28
N ASN A 259 -14.71 -18.49 -7.62
CA ASN A 259 -15.19 -18.36 -9.00
C ASN A 259 -15.03 -16.90 -9.43
N LEU A 260 -14.16 -16.63 -10.41
CA LEU A 260 -13.78 -15.30 -10.85
C LEU A 260 -14.13 -15.09 -12.33
N ASP A 261 -14.90 -14.05 -12.62
CA ASP A 261 -15.25 -13.66 -13.99
C ASP A 261 -14.39 -12.46 -14.43
N LEU A 262 -13.39 -12.71 -15.28
CA LEU A 262 -12.47 -11.68 -15.75
C LEU A 262 -13.15 -10.64 -16.67
N ALA A 263 -14.26 -10.97 -17.32
CA ALA A 263 -14.99 -10.00 -18.16
C ALA A 263 -15.65 -8.88 -17.35
N LYS A 264 -15.82 -9.06 -16.04
CA LYS A 264 -16.38 -8.06 -15.13
C LYS A 264 -15.33 -7.04 -14.65
N ILE A 265 -14.04 -7.28 -14.87
CA ILE A 265 -12.98 -6.38 -14.41
C ILE A 265 -12.99 -5.09 -15.21
N LYS A 266 -13.01 -3.96 -14.51
CA LYS A 266 -13.00 -2.61 -15.08
C LYS A 266 -11.59 -2.07 -15.12
N THR A 267 -10.91 -2.19 -16.26
CA THR A 267 -9.53 -1.70 -16.43
C THR A 267 -9.49 -0.20 -16.71
N GLN A 268 -8.40 0.44 -16.31
CA GLN A 268 -8.11 1.85 -16.60
C GLN A 268 -7.24 1.97 -17.85
N ASN A 269 -7.20 3.16 -18.47
CA ASN A 269 -6.46 3.40 -19.72
C ASN A 269 -4.96 3.10 -19.60
N ILE A 270 -4.36 3.31 -18.43
CA ILE A 270 -2.95 2.99 -18.20
C ILE A 270 -2.65 1.50 -18.41
N PHE A 271 -3.56 0.59 -18.04
CA PHE A 271 -3.37 -0.85 -18.26
C PHE A 271 -3.54 -1.22 -19.75
N LYS A 272 -4.45 -0.55 -20.47
CA LYS A 272 -4.58 -0.70 -21.94
C LYS A 272 -3.29 -0.28 -22.63
N TRP A 273 -2.70 0.84 -22.18
CA TRP A 273 -1.42 1.30 -22.70
C TRP A 273 -0.30 0.31 -22.39
N ILE A 274 -0.19 -0.23 -21.16
CA ILE A 274 0.80 -1.26 -20.84
C ILE A 274 0.59 -2.49 -21.74
N LYS A 275 -0.64 -2.98 -21.85
CA LYS A 275 -1.03 -4.13 -22.68
C LYS A 275 -0.65 -3.97 -24.14
N SER A 276 -0.82 -2.76 -24.73
CA SER A 276 -0.50 -2.46 -26.11
C SER A 276 1.00 -2.57 -26.47
N ASN A 277 1.87 -2.79 -25.46
CA ASN A 277 3.30 -3.05 -25.65
C ASN A 277 3.62 -4.56 -25.74
N ASN A 278 2.78 -5.34 -26.37
CA ASN A 278 2.94 -6.77 -26.61
C ASN A 278 3.00 -7.63 -25.32
N ILE A 279 2.41 -7.14 -24.23
CA ILE A 279 2.32 -7.91 -22.98
C ILE A 279 1.12 -8.87 -23.10
N THR A 280 1.30 -10.15 -22.79
CA THR A 280 0.21 -11.15 -22.83
C THR A 280 -0.80 -10.92 -21.71
N ASP A 281 -2.03 -11.42 -21.86
CA ASP A 281 -3.06 -11.33 -20.80
C ASP A 281 -2.62 -12.05 -19.52
N GLY A 282 -1.93 -13.19 -19.66
CA GLY A 282 -1.39 -13.93 -18.53
C GLY A 282 -0.37 -13.12 -17.74
N GLU A 283 0.55 -12.43 -18.43
CA GLU A 283 1.54 -11.57 -17.78
C GLU A 283 0.90 -10.34 -17.13
N MET A 284 -0.08 -9.71 -17.79
CA MET A 284 -0.84 -8.62 -17.20
C MET A 284 -1.51 -9.02 -15.89
N LEU A 285 -2.22 -10.16 -15.87
CA LEU A 285 -2.93 -10.66 -14.70
C LEU A 285 -2.01 -11.14 -13.57
N LYS A 286 -0.79 -11.56 -13.90
CA LYS A 286 0.23 -12.00 -12.94
C LYS A 286 1.00 -10.84 -12.32
N THR A 287 1.21 -9.76 -13.10
CA THR A 287 2.12 -8.67 -12.72
C THR A 287 1.37 -7.47 -12.15
N PHE A 288 0.19 -7.15 -12.69
CA PHE A 288 -0.54 -5.93 -12.38
C PHE A 288 -1.87 -6.18 -11.68
N ASN A 289 -2.36 -5.16 -11.00
CA ASN A 289 -3.69 -5.17 -10.39
C ASN A 289 -4.84 -5.04 -11.42
N CYS A 290 -4.54 -4.68 -12.67
CA CYS A 290 -5.49 -4.52 -13.79
C CYS A 290 -6.70 -3.63 -13.48
N GLY A 291 -6.57 -2.68 -12.56
CA GLY A 291 -7.64 -1.78 -12.14
C GLY A 291 -8.35 -2.16 -10.83
N VAL A 292 -7.95 -3.26 -10.20
CA VAL A 292 -8.50 -3.74 -8.92
C VAL A 292 -7.44 -3.61 -7.84
N GLY A 293 -7.58 -2.63 -6.95
CA GLY A 293 -6.59 -2.42 -5.88
C GLY A 293 -6.86 -3.22 -4.61
N PHE A 294 -8.13 -3.55 -4.36
CA PHE A 294 -8.55 -4.30 -3.18
C PHE A 294 -9.74 -5.20 -3.51
N CYS A 295 -9.86 -6.36 -2.85
CA CYS A 295 -11.01 -7.23 -2.96
C CYS A 295 -11.66 -7.45 -1.60
N LEU A 296 -12.99 -7.57 -1.59
CA LEU A 296 -13.81 -7.82 -0.41
C LEU A 296 -14.60 -9.11 -0.62
N ILE A 297 -14.59 -10.00 0.36
CA ILE A 297 -15.44 -11.21 0.38
C ILE A 297 -16.53 -10.98 1.42
N VAL A 298 -17.77 -10.99 0.96
CA VAL A 298 -18.91 -10.46 1.71
C VAL A 298 -20.19 -11.27 1.49
N LYS A 299 -21.11 -11.21 2.43
CA LYS A 299 -22.48 -11.68 2.21
C LYS A 299 -23.20 -10.84 1.16
N LYS A 300 -24.01 -11.47 0.32
CA LYS A 300 -24.76 -10.82 -0.77
C LYS A 300 -25.65 -9.68 -0.26
N GLU A 301 -26.35 -9.90 0.85
CA GLU A 301 -27.24 -8.88 1.46
C GLU A 301 -26.54 -7.64 1.96
N ASN A 302 -25.22 -7.70 2.20
CA ASN A 302 -24.43 -6.56 2.67
C ASN A 302 -23.96 -5.61 1.58
N ILE A 303 -24.03 -5.99 0.30
CA ILE A 303 -23.46 -5.23 -0.81
C ILE A 303 -23.97 -3.78 -0.85
N HIS A 304 -25.29 -3.58 -0.68
CA HIS A 304 -25.88 -2.24 -0.68
C HIS A 304 -25.36 -1.35 0.47
N LYS A 305 -25.20 -1.96 1.67
CA LYS A 305 -24.63 -1.27 2.84
C LYS A 305 -23.17 -0.91 2.63
N ILE A 306 -22.38 -1.84 2.07
CA ILE A 306 -20.95 -1.69 1.79
C ILE A 306 -20.72 -0.51 0.85
N ARG A 307 -21.48 -0.41 -0.23
CA ARG A 307 -21.36 0.65 -1.24
C ARG A 307 -21.47 2.06 -0.65
N LYS A 308 -22.20 2.26 0.42
CA LYS A 308 -22.36 3.57 1.08
C LYS A 308 -21.08 4.13 1.70
N TYR A 309 -20.06 3.28 1.92
CA TYR A 309 -18.76 3.69 2.48
C TYR A 309 -17.77 4.16 1.44
N PHE A 310 -18.10 4.04 0.15
CA PHE A 310 -17.20 4.36 -0.96
C PHE A 310 -17.71 5.55 -1.78
N THR A 311 -16.78 6.33 -2.30
CA THR A 311 -17.08 7.36 -3.30
C THR A 311 -17.42 6.71 -4.64
N LYS A 312 -18.07 7.46 -5.56
CA LYS A 312 -18.42 6.97 -6.90
C LYS A 312 -17.22 6.39 -7.66
N GLN A 313 -16.05 7.03 -7.55
CA GLN A 313 -14.80 6.60 -8.20
C GLN A 313 -14.32 5.21 -7.72
N TYR A 314 -14.48 4.92 -6.44
CA TYR A 314 -14.01 3.69 -5.79
C TYR A 314 -15.14 2.74 -5.41
N MET A 315 -16.31 2.89 -6.05
CA MET A 315 -17.48 2.07 -5.77
C MET A 315 -17.19 0.59 -6.05
N PRO A 316 -17.38 -0.30 -5.05
CA PRO A 316 -17.17 -1.72 -5.23
C PRO A 316 -18.17 -2.33 -6.23
N TYR A 317 -17.69 -3.28 -7.03
CA TYR A 317 -18.49 -4.01 -8.00
C TYR A 317 -18.17 -5.51 -7.96
N GLU A 318 -19.15 -6.33 -8.30
CA GLU A 318 -19.05 -7.78 -8.26
C GLU A 318 -18.17 -8.32 -9.40
N ILE A 319 -17.23 -9.22 -9.05
CA ILE A 319 -16.35 -9.89 -10.02
C ILE A 319 -16.39 -11.42 -9.89
N GLY A 320 -17.03 -11.95 -8.86
CA GLY A 320 -17.07 -13.38 -8.63
C GLY A 320 -17.86 -13.77 -7.38
N PHE A 321 -17.79 -15.05 -7.04
CA PHE A 321 -18.46 -15.62 -5.88
C PHE A 321 -17.70 -16.83 -5.33
N ILE A 322 -18.04 -17.22 -4.12
CA ILE A 322 -17.49 -18.40 -3.45
C ILE A 322 -18.47 -19.55 -3.54
N SER A 323 -17.97 -20.76 -3.79
CA SER A 323 -18.79 -21.98 -3.83
C SER A 323 -18.09 -23.17 -3.19
N LYS A 324 -18.87 -24.21 -2.87
CA LYS A 324 -18.35 -25.54 -2.56
C LYS A 324 -18.03 -26.22 -3.89
N ASN A 325 -16.75 -26.49 -4.15
CA ASN A 325 -16.30 -27.23 -5.33
C ASN A 325 -14.99 -27.94 -4.98
N ARG A 326 -14.64 -28.98 -5.75
CA ARG A 326 -13.34 -29.67 -5.63
C ARG A 326 -12.17 -28.78 -6.06
N ASN A 327 -12.38 -27.92 -7.05
CA ASN A 327 -11.37 -26.96 -7.49
C ASN A 327 -11.25 -25.79 -6.52
N LYS A 328 -10.04 -25.37 -6.22
CA LYS A 328 -9.77 -24.17 -5.43
C LYS A 328 -10.13 -22.87 -6.15
N LEU A 329 -10.03 -22.88 -7.49
CA LEU A 329 -10.18 -21.73 -8.34
C LEU A 329 -10.82 -22.13 -9.67
N ASN A 330 -11.84 -21.37 -10.07
CA ASN A 330 -12.34 -21.34 -11.44
C ASN A 330 -12.27 -19.91 -11.98
N VAL A 331 -11.68 -19.73 -13.17
CA VAL A 331 -11.58 -18.45 -13.83
C VAL A 331 -12.36 -18.53 -15.13
N TYR A 332 -13.29 -17.60 -15.32
CA TYR A 332 -14.14 -17.53 -16.49
C TYR A 332 -13.80 -16.31 -17.35
N ASN A 333 -14.04 -16.44 -18.63
CA ASN A 333 -13.90 -15.38 -19.63
C ASN A 333 -12.48 -14.79 -19.69
N LYS A 334 -12.32 -13.77 -20.52
CA LYS A 334 -11.08 -12.98 -20.63
C LYS A 334 -11.34 -11.56 -20.17
N ILE A 335 -10.28 -10.92 -19.70
CA ILE A 335 -10.33 -9.50 -19.35
C ILE A 335 -10.57 -8.67 -20.62
N ARG A 336 -11.38 -7.62 -20.50
CA ARG A 336 -11.64 -6.67 -21.60
C ARG A 336 -10.77 -5.43 -21.40
N TRP A 337 -9.80 -5.28 -22.28
CA TRP A 337 -8.85 -4.15 -22.23
C TRP A 337 -9.46 -2.89 -22.80
#